data_a57bdaa199544e0810507dae06000cfa
#
_entry.id   a57bdaa199544e0810507dae06000cfa
#
_cell.length_a   1.000
_cell.length_b   1.000
_cell.length_c   1.000
_cell.angle_alpha   90.00
_cell.angle_beta   90.00
_cell.angle_gamma   90.00
#
_symmetry.space_group_name_H-M   'P 1'
#
loop_
_entity.id
_entity.type
_entity.pdbx_description
1 polymer ?
#
loop_
_entity_poly.entity_id
_entity_poly.type
_entity_poly.pdbx_seq_one_letter_code
_entity_poly.pdbx_strand_id
1 'polypeptide(L)'
;MFDNLSEKLDKALHVLKGHGQITEINVAETLKEVRRALLDADVNFKIAKQFTNTVKDKALGQNVLSSLQPGQLMVKLVKDELTSLMGGEAEGINLSANPSVILMSGLQGSGKTTFSGKLANFLKTKKSKKPLLVACDVYRPAAVDQLHVVGDQIGVEVFSDRGNTDPVAISKAGIAYAKANGHNVVIIDTAGRLAVDEQMMKEIADVHKAIQPQETLFVVDAMTGQDAVNTAKAFNDILNFDGVILTKLDGDTRGGAAISIKSVVNKPIKFIGTGEKMDAIDVFYPSRMAERILGMGDVVSLVERAQEQFDEEESRKLQKKIAKNQFGFDDFLSQIQQIKKMGSIKDLMGMIPGAGKALKGLDVDDDAFKHVEAIIHSMTPVERSTPSKLDASRKKRIAKGSGRNIQEVNQLLKQFDQMSKMMKMMQGGGGKKMMQMMGAMKGMK
;
A
#
# COMPACT_ATOMS: atom_id res chain seq x y z
N MET A 1 0.73 7.94 -3.13
CA MET A 1 -0.19 7.05 -3.89
C MET A 1 -1.39 7.88 -4.34
N PHE A 2 -1.67 7.98 -5.64
CA PHE A 2 -2.79 8.73 -6.25
C PHE A 2 -2.87 10.24 -5.97
N ASP A 3 -1.82 10.88 -5.50
CA ASP A 3 -1.88 12.27 -4.99
C ASP A 3 -2.39 13.27 -6.04
N ASN A 4 -1.96 13.12 -7.30
CA ASN A 4 -2.38 14.00 -8.40
C ASN A 4 -3.89 13.80 -8.73
N LEU A 5 -4.33 12.54 -8.86
CA LEU A 5 -5.73 12.23 -9.16
C LEU A 5 -6.64 12.67 -8.01
N SER A 6 -6.26 12.36 -6.77
CA SER A 6 -7.02 12.74 -5.58
C SER A 6 -7.21 14.25 -5.47
N GLU A 7 -6.17 15.04 -5.75
CA GLU A 7 -6.25 16.51 -5.72
C GLU A 7 -7.21 17.05 -6.78
N LYS A 8 -7.15 16.51 -7.99
CA LYS A 8 -8.02 16.96 -9.09
C LYS A 8 -9.48 16.58 -8.84
N LEU A 9 -9.73 15.36 -8.36
CA LEU A 9 -11.08 14.90 -8.02
C LEU A 9 -11.66 15.67 -6.83
N ASP A 10 -10.87 15.94 -5.79
CA ASP A 10 -11.33 16.74 -4.66
C ASP A 10 -11.69 18.16 -5.09
N LYS A 11 -10.88 18.79 -5.95
CA LYS A 11 -11.22 20.12 -6.53
C LYS A 11 -12.53 20.08 -7.32
N ALA A 12 -12.70 19.07 -8.19
CA ALA A 12 -13.91 18.94 -9.00
C ALA A 12 -15.16 18.75 -8.13
N LEU A 13 -15.08 17.90 -7.10
CA LEU A 13 -16.20 17.59 -6.23
C LEU A 13 -16.45 18.65 -5.14
N HIS A 14 -15.44 19.47 -4.81
CA HIS A 14 -15.57 20.51 -3.80
C HIS A 14 -16.58 21.59 -4.20
N VAL A 15 -16.70 21.86 -5.49
CA VAL A 15 -17.68 22.81 -6.03
C VAL A 15 -19.10 22.41 -5.62
N LEU A 16 -19.41 21.10 -5.59
CA LEU A 16 -20.73 20.60 -5.20
C LEU A 16 -20.95 20.52 -3.68
N LYS A 17 -19.88 20.41 -2.90
CA LYS A 17 -19.98 20.29 -1.42
C LYS A 17 -20.48 21.57 -0.74
N GLY A 18 -20.32 22.73 -1.38
CA GLY A 18 -20.69 24.05 -0.85
C GLY A 18 -22.08 24.54 -1.25
N HIS A 19 -22.79 23.87 -2.15
CA HIS A 19 -24.08 24.30 -2.64
C HIS A 19 -25.24 23.57 -1.94
N GLY A 20 -26.15 24.33 -1.35
CA GLY A 20 -27.38 23.79 -0.75
C GLY A 20 -28.39 23.25 -1.78
N GLN A 21 -28.28 23.66 -3.05
CA GLN A 21 -29.02 23.14 -4.19
C GLN A 21 -28.06 22.86 -5.34
N ILE A 22 -28.22 21.73 -6.00
CA ILE A 22 -27.45 21.31 -7.16
C ILE A 22 -28.39 21.24 -8.37
N THR A 23 -27.97 21.81 -9.51
CA THR A 23 -28.70 21.76 -10.78
C THR A 23 -28.08 20.71 -11.69
N GLU A 24 -28.82 20.27 -12.74
CA GLU A 24 -28.28 19.41 -13.79
C GLU A 24 -27.03 19.99 -14.46
N ILE A 25 -26.98 21.33 -14.60
CA ILE A 25 -25.83 22.03 -15.18
C ILE A 25 -24.60 21.84 -14.28
N ASN A 26 -24.73 22.06 -12.97
CA ASN A 26 -23.64 21.88 -12.02
C ASN A 26 -23.12 20.43 -11.99
N VAL A 27 -24.03 19.45 -12.09
CA VAL A 27 -23.66 18.02 -12.19
C VAL A 27 -22.88 17.76 -13.47
N ALA A 28 -23.36 18.28 -14.62
CA ALA A 28 -22.70 18.08 -15.90
C ALA A 28 -21.29 18.73 -15.94
N GLU A 29 -21.14 19.94 -15.41
CA GLU A 29 -19.85 20.63 -15.31
C GLU A 29 -18.89 19.88 -14.39
N THR A 30 -19.35 19.47 -13.22
CA THR A 30 -18.51 18.67 -12.28
C THR A 30 -18.06 17.37 -12.92
N LEU A 31 -18.94 16.63 -13.58
CA LEU A 31 -18.59 15.38 -14.24
C LEU A 31 -17.66 15.57 -15.44
N LYS A 32 -17.69 16.74 -16.09
CA LYS A 32 -16.70 17.10 -17.10
C LYS A 32 -15.31 17.25 -16.49
N GLU A 33 -15.19 17.91 -15.34
CA GLU A 33 -13.91 18.04 -14.63
C GLU A 33 -13.45 16.69 -14.04
N VAL A 34 -14.34 15.88 -13.53
CA VAL A 34 -14.04 14.48 -13.10
C VAL A 34 -13.49 13.68 -14.27
N ARG A 35 -14.12 13.74 -15.45
CA ARG A 35 -13.62 13.07 -16.66
C ARG A 35 -12.23 13.53 -17.03
N ARG A 36 -12.00 14.84 -16.98
CA ARG A 36 -10.68 15.43 -17.26
C ARG A 36 -9.63 14.92 -16.27
N ALA A 37 -9.95 14.88 -14.98
CA ALA A 37 -9.07 14.34 -13.96
C ALA A 37 -8.70 12.87 -14.20
N LEU A 38 -9.65 12.04 -14.62
CA LEU A 38 -9.42 10.64 -14.98
C LEU A 38 -8.53 10.52 -16.24
N LEU A 39 -8.74 11.32 -17.26
CA LEU A 39 -7.91 11.34 -18.47
C LEU A 39 -6.47 11.78 -18.17
N ASP A 40 -6.31 12.82 -17.35
CA ASP A 40 -4.99 13.30 -16.89
C ASP A 40 -4.26 12.26 -16.02
N ALA A 41 -5.01 11.32 -15.46
CA ALA A 41 -4.49 10.17 -14.71
C ALA A 41 -4.22 8.93 -15.59
N ASP A 42 -4.20 9.08 -16.90
CA ASP A 42 -4.00 7.99 -17.88
C ASP A 42 -5.12 6.91 -17.87
N VAL A 43 -6.32 7.25 -17.43
CA VAL A 43 -7.48 6.37 -17.58
C VAL A 43 -7.93 6.36 -19.05
N ASN A 44 -8.23 5.20 -19.59
CA ASN A 44 -8.71 5.06 -20.97
C ASN A 44 -9.95 5.94 -21.23
N PHE A 45 -9.98 6.65 -22.36
CA PHE A 45 -11.06 7.59 -22.71
C PHE A 45 -12.46 6.96 -22.68
N LYS A 46 -12.60 5.74 -23.22
CA LYS A 46 -13.91 5.05 -23.24
C LYS A 46 -14.39 4.76 -21.81
N ILE A 47 -13.48 4.32 -20.94
CA ILE A 47 -13.75 4.03 -19.52
C ILE A 47 -14.14 5.32 -18.79
N ALA A 48 -13.35 6.39 -18.92
CA ALA A 48 -13.65 7.67 -18.29
C ALA A 48 -14.98 8.27 -18.75
N LYS A 49 -15.33 8.12 -20.05
CA LYS A 49 -16.63 8.53 -20.61
C LYS A 49 -17.77 7.69 -20.03
N GLN A 50 -17.65 6.36 -20.05
CA GLN A 50 -18.65 5.46 -19.50
C GLN A 50 -18.90 5.74 -18.02
N PHE A 51 -17.84 5.84 -17.21
CA PHE A 51 -17.89 6.19 -15.80
C PHE A 51 -18.73 7.45 -15.54
N THR A 52 -18.38 8.56 -16.22
CA THR A 52 -19.09 9.83 -16.00
C THR A 52 -20.54 9.79 -16.48
N ASN A 53 -20.86 9.03 -17.52
CA ASN A 53 -22.24 8.85 -17.96
C ASN A 53 -23.04 8.04 -16.94
N THR A 54 -22.49 6.93 -16.45
CA THR A 54 -23.14 6.11 -15.41
C THR A 54 -23.41 6.90 -14.13
N VAL A 55 -22.42 7.70 -13.67
CA VAL A 55 -22.62 8.57 -12.49
C VAL A 55 -23.71 9.62 -12.76
N LYS A 56 -23.75 10.20 -13.97
CA LYS A 56 -24.79 11.15 -14.37
C LYS A 56 -26.18 10.54 -14.30
N ASP A 57 -26.35 9.37 -14.93
CA ASP A 57 -27.63 8.67 -14.98
C ASP A 57 -28.11 8.28 -13.57
N LYS A 58 -27.22 7.77 -12.72
CA LYS A 58 -27.52 7.49 -11.31
C LYS A 58 -27.89 8.76 -10.53
N ALA A 59 -27.20 9.88 -10.76
CA ALA A 59 -27.47 11.14 -10.09
C ALA A 59 -28.87 11.68 -10.45
N LEU A 60 -29.26 11.61 -11.69
CA LEU A 60 -30.59 12.02 -12.15
C LEU A 60 -31.69 11.07 -11.68
N GLY A 61 -31.45 9.75 -11.73
CA GLY A 61 -32.41 8.73 -11.32
C GLY A 61 -32.65 8.64 -9.80
N GLN A 62 -31.71 9.06 -8.96
CA GLN A 62 -31.84 9.03 -7.50
C GLN A 62 -32.32 10.35 -6.90
N ASN A 63 -32.81 11.30 -7.69
CA ASN A 63 -33.23 12.63 -7.23
C ASN A 63 -32.17 13.34 -6.37
N VAL A 64 -30.89 13.25 -6.76
CA VAL A 64 -29.77 13.94 -6.08
C VAL A 64 -30.06 15.43 -5.94
N LEU A 65 -30.70 16.01 -6.97
CA LEU A 65 -31.03 17.42 -7.04
C LEU A 65 -31.99 17.89 -5.94
N SER A 66 -32.84 16.99 -5.44
CA SER A 66 -33.82 17.26 -4.37
C SER A 66 -33.37 16.79 -2.97
N SER A 67 -32.17 16.22 -2.86
CA SER A 67 -31.63 15.73 -1.59
C SER A 67 -31.28 16.89 -0.66
N LEU A 68 -31.39 16.65 0.66
CA LEU A 68 -30.94 17.58 1.70
C LEU A 68 -29.41 17.80 1.68
N GLN A 69 -28.64 16.82 1.17
CA GLN A 69 -27.18 16.89 1.08
C GLN A 69 -26.67 16.39 -0.30
N PRO A 70 -27.00 17.12 -1.38
CA PRO A 70 -26.76 16.61 -2.71
C PRO A 70 -25.26 16.46 -3.05
N GLY A 71 -24.38 17.31 -2.51
CA GLY A 71 -22.94 17.19 -2.68
C GLY A 71 -22.35 15.90 -2.06
N GLN A 72 -22.85 15.47 -0.90
CA GLN A 72 -22.41 14.23 -0.28
C GLN A 72 -22.91 13.01 -1.04
N LEU A 73 -24.13 13.07 -1.55
CA LEU A 73 -24.69 11.98 -2.37
C LEU A 73 -23.91 11.82 -3.67
N MET A 74 -23.50 12.92 -4.32
CA MET A 74 -22.63 12.87 -5.51
C MET A 74 -21.27 12.22 -5.21
N VAL A 75 -20.63 12.58 -4.10
CA VAL A 75 -19.36 11.95 -3.70
C VAL A 75 -19.54 10.45 -3.47
N LYS A 76 -20.66 10.05 -2.85
CA LYS A 76 -21.00 8.63 -2.67
C LYS A 76 -21.18 7.92 -4.02
N LEU A 77 -21.91 8.51 -4.96
CA LEU A 77 -22.12 7.91 -6.30
C LEU A 77 -20.79 7.74 -7.05
N VAL A 78 -19.91 8.74 -6.99
CA VAL A 78 -18.57 8.67 -7.59
C VAL A 78 -17.74 7.57 -6.92
N LYS A 79 -17.79 7.45 -5.58
CA LYS A 79 -17.11 6.39 -4.83
C LYS A 79 -17.62 5.01 -5.24
N ASP A 80 -18.93 4.81 -5.23
CA ASP A 80 -19.57 3.53 -5.53
C ASP A 80 -19.24 3.09 -6.97
N GLU A 81 -19.25 4.03 -7.92
CA GLU A 81 -18.89 3.74 -9.32
C GLU A 81 -17.39 3.47 -9.49
N LEU A 82 -16.49 4.18 -8.81
CA LEU A 82 -15.05 3.86 -8.77
C LEU A 82 -14.82 2.46 -8.21
N THR A 83 -15.50 2.12 -7.12
CA THR A 83 -15.44 0.79 -6.51
C THR A 83 -15.87 -0.30 -7.49
N SER A 84 -17.00 -0.11 -8.16
CA SER A 84 -17.52 -1.02 -9.18
C SER A 84 -16.54 -1.19 -10.34
N LEU A 85 -15.99 -0.09 -10.84
CA LEU A 85 -15.03 -0.06 -11.95
C LEU A 85 -13.76 -0.86 -11.65
N MET A 86 -13.30 -0.83 -10.39
CA MET A 86 -12.13 -1.56 -9.93
C MET A 86 -12.42 -3.02 -9.51
N GLY A 87 -13.67 -3.48 -9.60
CA GLY A 87 -14.03 -4.89 -9.37
C GLY A 87 -15.07 -5.14 -8.29
N GLY A 88 -15.50 -4.10 -7.54
CA GLY A 88 -16.52 -4.20 -6.49
C GLY A 88 -15.97 -4.76 -5.18
N GLU A 89 -15.70 -6.05 -5.14
CA GLU A 89 -15.17 -6.75 -3.95
C GLU A 89 -13.74 -7.23 -4.15
N ALA A 90 -13.06 -7.50 -3.04
CA ALA A 90 -11.72 -8.09 -3.07
C ALA A 90 -11.80 -9.57 -3.41
N GLU A 91 -10.95 -10.02 -4.33
CA GLU A 91 -10.84 -11.43 -4.69
C GLU A 91 -9.56 -12.03 -4.11
N GLY A 92 -9.71 -13.14 -3.37
CA GLY A 92 -8.61 -13.86 -2.76
C GLY A 92 -7.81 -14.70 -3.78
N ILE A 93 -6.68 -15.24 -3.30
CA ILE A 93 -5.88 -16.19 -4.07
C ILE A 93 -6.41 -17.62 -3.88
N ASN A 94 -6.41 -18.41 -4.95
CA ASN A 94 -6.85 -19.80 -4.92
C ASN A 94 -5.74 -20.72 -4.38
N LEU A 95 -5.97 -21.27 -3.19
CA LEU A 95 -5.04 -22.19 -2.49
C LEU A 95 -5.73 -23.52 -2.20
N SER A 96 -6.56 -24.01 -3.11
CA SER A 96 -7.40 -25.21 -2.92
C SER A 96 -6.64 -26.53 -3.07
N ALA A 97 -5.50 -26.56 -3.74
CA ALA A 97 -4.67 -27.73 -3.96
C ALA A 97 -3.51 -27.87 -2.94
N ASN A 98 -2.88 -29.05 -2.89
CA ASN A 98 -1.71 -29.30 -2.05
C ASN A 98 -0.64 -30.10 -2.82
N PRO A 99 0.47 -29.46 -3.28
CA PRO A 99 0.71 -28.02 -3.21
C PRO A 99 -0.18 -27.25 -4.20
N SER A 100 -0.57 -26.02 -3.81
CA SER A 100 -1.15 -25.06 -4.75
C SER A 100 -0.03 -24.43 -5.57
N VAL A 101 -0.15 -24.45 -6.90
CA VAL A 101 0.85 -23.90 -7.82
C VAL A 101 0.40 -22.52 -8.29
N ILE A 102 1.26 -21.54 -8.12
CA ILE A 102 1.06 -20.15 -8.52
C ILE A 102 2.10 -19.82 -9.58
N LEU A 103 1.65 -19.40 -10.77
CA LEU A 103 2.51 -18.97 -11.86
C LEU A 103 2.57 -17.45 -11.91
N MET A 104 3.78 -16.88 -11.82
CA MET A 104 4.02 -15.46 -11.93
C MET A 104 4.39 -15.10 -13.37
N SER A 105 3.64 -14.21 -14.02
CA SER A 105 3.87 -13.78 -15.40
C SER A 105 3.97 -12.26 -15.50
N GLY A 106 4.58 -11.73 -16.58
CA GLY A 106 4.70 -10.29 -16.83
C GLY A 106 6.02 -9.89 -17.46
N LEU A 107 6.18 -8.61 -17.82
CA LEU A 107 7.38 -8.09 -18.47
C LEU A 107 8.58 -7.98 -17.53
N GLN A 108 9.77 -7.83 -18.12
CA GLN A 108 10.99 -7.51 -17.37
C GLN A 108 10.83 -6.16 -16.64
N GLY A 109 11.31 -6.09 -15.39
CA GLY A 109 11.22 -4.86 -14.59
C GLY A 109 9.83 -4.61 -13.96
N SER A 110 8.83 -5.46 -14.24
CA SER A 110 7.52 -5.36 -13.58
C SER A 110 7.53 -5.74 -12.09
N GLY A 111 8.63 -6.29 -11.58
CA GLY A 111 8.78 -6.65 -10.18
C GLY A 111 8.38 -8.09 -9.82
N LYS A 112 8.28 -9.02 -10.80
CA LYS A 112 7.90 -10.42 -10.56
C LYS A 112 8.70 -11.09 -9.46
N THR A 113 10.02 -11.15 -9.58
CA THR A 113 10.92 -11.81 -8.62
C THR A 113 10.78 -11.23 -7.21
N THR A 114 10.76 -9.91 -7.07
CA THR A 114 10.55 -9.25 -5.79
C THR A 114 9.16 -9.56 -5.24
N PHE A 115 8.14 -9.56 -6.10
CA PHE A 115 6.77 -9.83 -5.67
C PHE A 115 6.54 -11.31 -5.36
N SER A 116 7.22 -12.24 -6.04
CA SER A 116 7.24 -13.65 -5.69
C SER A 116 7.68 -13.86 -4.23
N GLY A 117 8.74 -13.15 -3.81
CA GLY A 117 9.18 -13.14 -2.42
C GLY A 117 8.17 -12.51 -1.46
N LYS A 118 7.59 -11.36 -1.81
CA LYS A 118 6.55 -10.71 -0.99
C LYS A 118 5.34 -11.60 -0.80
N LEU A 119 4.88 -12.24 -1.88
CA LEU A 119 3.76 -13.18 -1.83
C LEU A 119 4.09 -14.40 -0.98
N ALA A 120 5.29 -14.97 -1.12
CA ALA A 120 5.75 -16.08 -0.28
C ALA A 120 5.78 -15.68 1.21
N ASN A 121 6.31 -14.49 1.53
CA ASN A 121 6.31 -13.98 2.90
C ASN A 121 4.89 -13.77 3.44
N PHE A 122 4.00 -13.19 2.65
CA PHE A 122 2.58 -13.01 2.99
C PHE A 122 1.90 -14.35 3.27
N LEU A 123 2.08 -15.34 2.39
CA LEU A 123 1.49 -16.67 2.57
C LEU A 123 2.04 -17.40 3.80
N LYS A 124 3.33 -17.27 4.08
CA LYS A 124 3.99 -17.81 5.27
C LYS A 124 3.46 -17.18 6.55
N THR A 125 3.44 -15.85 6.61
CA THR A 125 3.15 -15.10 7.86
C THR A 125 1.66 -14.91 8.12
N LYS A 126 0.86 -14.66 7.07
CA LYS A 126 -0.57 -14.34 7.21
C LYS A 126 -1.49 -15.54 6.95
N LYS A 127 -1.04 -16.55 6.22
CA LYS A 127 -1.85 -17.70 5.83
C LYS A 127 -1.31 -19.02 6.37
N SER A 128 -0.23 -18.98 7.18
CA SER A 128 0.42 -20.18 7.79
C SER A 128 0.73 -21.26 6.75
N LYS A 129 1.15 -20.84 5.53
CA LYS A 129 1.56 -21.75 4.47
C LYS A 129 3.06 -22.01 4.52
N LYS A 130 3.50 -23.09 3.87
CA LYS A 130 4.91 -23.44 3.67
C LYS A 130 5.24 -23.32 2.18
N PRO A 131 5.53 -22.10 1.69
CA PRO A 131 5.80 -21.88 0.28
C PRO A 131 7.19 -22.36 -0.14
N LEU A 132 7.32 -22.74 -1.41
CA LEU A 132 8.56 -22.95 -2.15
C LEU A 132 8.61 -21.93 -3.30
N LEU A 133 9.72 -21.23 -3.46
CA LEU A 133 10.00 -20.42 -4.65
C LEU A 133 10.72 -21.28 -5.69
N VAL A 134 10.34 -21.19 -6.96
CA VAL A 134 10.97 -21.91 -8.07
C VAL A 134 11.52 -20.93 -9.09
N ALA A 135 12.84 -20.96 -9.33
CA ALA A 135 13.55 -20.07 -10.24
C ALA A 135 13.47 -20.58 -11.69
N CYS A 136 12.58 -20.00 -12.49
CA CYS A 136 12.42 -20.36 -13.91
C CYS A 136 12.87 -19.25 -14.88
N ASP A 137 13.61 -18.23 -14.43
CA ASP A 137 14.26 -17.25 -15.33
C ASP A 137 15.60 -17.82 -15.81
N VAL A 138 15.53 -18.66 -16.83
CA VAL A 138 16.70 -19.38 -17.39
C VAL A 138 17.63 -18.48 -18.21
N TYR A 139 17.18 -17.29 -18.61
CA TYR A 139 17.93 -16.38 -19.46
C TYR A 139 18.88 -15.46 -18.70
N ARG A 140 18.65 -15.31 -17.39
CA ARG A 140 19.40 -14.39 -16.55
C ARG A 140 19.89 -15.10 -15.29
N PRO A 141 21.14 -15.58 -15.26
CA PRO A 141 21.71 -16.23 -14.07
C PRO A 141 21.57 -15.36 -12.80
N ALA A 142 21.75 -14.05 -12.94
CA ALA A 142 21.57 -13.11 -11.84
C ALA A 142 20.15 -13.09 -11.27
N ALA A 143 19.12 -13.43 -12.05
CA ALA A 143 17.73 -13.50 -11.55
C ALA A 143 17.53 -14.71 -10.64
N VAL A 144 18.18 -15.83 -10.93
CA VAL A 144 18.20 -17.02 -10.05
C VAL A 144 18.86 -16.66 -8.71
N ASP A 145 20.01 -16.00 -8.75
CA ASP A 145 20.71 -15.56 -7.53
C ASP A 145 19.88 -14.55 -6.75
N GLN A 146 19.21 -13.62 -7.44
CA GLN A 146 18.31 -12.66 -6.83
C GLN A 146 17.16 -13.36 -6.08
N LEU A 147 16.56 -14.40 -6.67
CA LEU A 147 15.49 -15.13 -6.02
C LEU A 147 15.98 -15.86 -4.76
N HIS A 148 17.20 -16.41 -4.79
CA HIS A 148 17.84 -17.01 -3.59
C HIS A 148 18.06 -15.97 -2.49
N VAL A 149 18.60 -14.78 -2.81
CA VAL A 149 18.77 -13.69 -1.85
C VAL A 149 17.41 -13.29 -1.22
N VAL A 150 16.38 -13.20 -2.04
CA VAL A 150 15.01 -12.91 -1.56
C VAL A 150 14.49 -14.03 -0.66
N GLY A 151 14.69 -15.29 -1.05
CA GLY A 151 14.31 -16.46 -0.26
C GLY A 151 14.98 -16.48 1.12
N ASP A 152 16.29 -16.26 1.16
CA ASP A 152 17.09 -16.19 2.39
C ASP A 152 16.60 -15.05 3.32
N GLN A 153 16.33 -13.89 2.75
CA GLN A 153 15.84 -12.72 3.51
C GLN A 153 14.53 -13.00 4.26
N ILE A 154 13.64 -13.81 3.68
CA ILE A 154 12.32 -14.14 4.27
C ILE A 154 12.29 -15.54 4.92
N GLY A 155 13.38 -16.29 4.85
CA GLY A 155 13.48 -17.65 5.33
C GLY A 155 12.51 -18.59 4.60
N VAL A 156 12.46 -18.51 3.27
CA VAL A 156 11.69 -19.36 2.36
C VAL A 156 12.63 -20.09 1.42
N GLU A 157 12.45 -21.38 1.28
CA GLU A 157 13.29 -22.23 0.44
C GLU A 157 13.08 -21.91 -1.04
N VAL A 158 14.19 -21.95 -1.81
CA VAL A 158 14.22 -21.71 -3.26
C VAL A 158 14.74 -22.95 -3.98
N PHE A 159 13.96 -23.46 -4.90
CA PHE A 159 14.37 -24.50 -5.84
C PHE A 159 14.93 -23.87 -7.11
N SER A 160 16.11 -24.30 -7.55
CA SER A 160 16.72 -23.94 -8.81
C SER A 160 17.46 -25.11 -9.42
N ASP A 161 17.43 -25.23 -10.75
CA ASP A 161 18.17 -26.24 -11.51
C ASP A 161 19.14 -25.50 -12.45
N ARG A 162 20.37 -25.25 -11.91
CA ARG A 162 21.39 -24.42 -12.58
C ARG A 162 22.05 -25.19 -13.70
N GLY A 163 21.65 -25.24 -14.83
CA GLY A 163 22.20 -25.95 -15.98
C GLY A 163 21.11 -26.42 -16.92
N ASN A 164 19.89 -26.41 -16.41
CA ASN A 164 18.71 -26.68 -17.19
C ASN A 164 18.19 -25.35 -17.80
N THR A 165 17.96 -25.35 -19.09
CA THR A 165 17.43 -24.19 -19.84
C THR A 165 15.97 -24.37 -20.24
N ASP A 166 15.33 -25.46 -19.81
CA ASP A 166 13.90 -25.72 -20.06
C ASP A 166 13.04 -25.29 -18.85
N PRO A 167 12.31 -24.18 -18.92
CA PRO A 167 11.48 -23.71 -17.82
C PRO A 167 10.32 -24.66 -17.50
N VAL A 168 9.86 -25.47 -18.46
CA VAL A 168 8.83 -26.50 -18.23
C VAL A 168 9.39 -27.61 -17.36
N ALA A 169 10.57 -28.12 -17.67
CA ALA A 169 11.25 -29.16 -16.90
C ALA A 169 11.56 -28.68 -15.47
N ILE A 170 12.08 -27.46 -15.30
CA ILE A 170 12.38 -26.86 -14.00
C ILE A 170 11.11 -26.70 -13.16
N SER A 171 10.02 -26.21 -13.76
CA SER A 171 8.75 -26.03 -13.08
C SER A 171 8.20 -27.36 -12.56
N LYS A 172 8.21 -28.42 -13.37
CA LYS A 172 7.77 -29.77 -12.98
C LYS A 172 8.65 -30.36 -11.87
N ALA A 173 9.97 -30.20 -11.98
CA ALA A 173 10.92 -30.65 -10.97
C ALA A 173 10.71 -29.91 -9.64
N GLY A 174 10.49 -28.59 -9.66
CA GLY A 174 10.17 -27.79 -8.48
C GLY A 174 8.86 -28.21 -7.79
N ILE A 175 7.83 -28.54 -8.56
CA ILE A 175 6.56 -29.06 -8.02
C ILE A 175 6.77 -30.45 -7.40
N ALA A 176 7.55 -31.33 -8.03
CA ALA A 176 7.89 -32.64 -7.48
C ALA A 176 8.70 -32.52 -6.17
N TYR A 177 9.66 -31.60 -6.17
CA TYR A 177 10.45 -31.27 -4.98
C TYR A 177 9.56 -30.79 -3.83
N ALA A 178 8.63 -29.88 -4.12
CA ALA A 178 7.68 -29.37 -3.13
C ALA A 178 6.87 -30.48 -2.47
N LYS A 179 6.34 -31.42 -3.27
CA LYS A 179 5.59 -32.58 -2.77
C LYS A 179 6.45 -33.47 -1.88
N ALA A 180 7.69 -33.74 -2.25
CA ALA A 180 8.61 -34.58 -1.50
C ALA A 180 9.04 -33.96 -0.16
N ASN A 181 9.13 -32.62 -0.07
CA ASN A 181 9.60 -31.88 1.10
C ASN A 181 8.48 -31.21 1.91
N GLY A 182 7.22 -31.55 1.63
CA GLY A 182 6.07 -31.10 2.41
C GLY A 182 5.78 -29.60 2.30
N HIS A 183 6.12 -28.96 1.18
CA HIS A 183 5.65 -27.63 0.84
C HIS A 183 4.21 -27.70 0.33
N ASN A 184 3.38 -26.76 0.74
CA ASN A 184 1.95 -26.74 0.39
C ASN A 184 1.58 -25.65 -0.60
N VAL A 185 2.53 -24.77 -0.96
CA VAL A 185 2.41 -23.77 -2.02
C VAL A 185 3.71 -23.74 -2.83
N VAL A 186 3.60 -23.61 -4.14
CA VAL A 186 4.73 -23.42 -5.06
C VAL A 186 4.51 -22.12 -5.84
N ILE A 187 5.47 -21.22 -5.80
CA ILE A 187 5.44 -19.97 -6.57
C ILE A 187 6.52 -20.06 -7.63
N ILE A 188 6.13 -20.08 -8.91
CA ILE A 188 7.02 -20.18 -10.05
C ILE A 188 7.31 -18.79 -10.59
N ASP A 189 8.56 -18.33 -10.39
CA ASP A 189 9.05 -17.04 -10.89
C ASP A 189 9.62 -17.22 -12.30
N THR A 190 8.90 -16.71 -13.31
CA THR A 190 9.26 -16.88 -14.73
C THR A 190 10.10 -15.74 -15.26
N ALA A 191 10.79 -15.97 -16.36
CA ALA A 191 11.49 -14.96 -17.12
C ALA A 191 10.54 -13.81 -17.52
N GLY A 192 11.10 -12.62 -17.64
CA GLY A 192 10.44 -11.48 -18.27
C GLY A 192 11.32 -10.92 -19.38
N ARG A 193 10.71 -10.53 -20.49
CA ARG A 193 11.40 -9.81 -21.57
C ARG A 193 10.97 -8.34 -21.58
N LEU A 194 11.70 -7.50 -22.30
CA LEU A 194 11.47 -6.06 -22.39
C LEU A 194 10.16 -5.71 -23.12
N ALA A 195 9.72 -6.59 -24.02
CA ALA A 195 8.49 -6.40 -24.79
C ALA A 195 7.73 -7.72 -24.92
N VAL A 196 6.47 -7.63 -25.28
CA VAL A 196 5.64 -8.80 -25.62
C VAL A 196 6.10 -9.30 -26.98
N ASP A 197 6.70 -10.49 -27.03
CA ASP A 197 7.10 -11.18 -28.26
C ASP A 197 6.53 -12.60 -28.31
N GLU A 198 6.41 -13.15 -29.52
CA GLU A 198 5.79 -14.46 -29.74
C GLU A 198 6.54 -15.60 -29.02
N GLN A 199 7.87 -15.54 -28.94
CA GLN A 199 8.66 -16.57 -28.29
C GLN A 199 8.41 -16.60 -26.78
N MET A 200 8.40 -15.44 -26.14
CA MET A 200 8.07 -15.33 -24.71
C MET A 200 6.64 -15.82 -24.42
N MET A 201 5.69 -15.39 -25.24
CA MET A 201 4.30 -15.76 -25.05
C MET A 201 4.06 -17.25 -25.24
N LYS A 202 4.78 -17.89 -26.19
CA LYS A 202 4.75 -19.33 -26.36
C LYS A 202 5.37 -20.06 -25.16
N GLU A 203 6.54 -19.62 -24.70
CA GLU A 203 7.22 -20.23 -23.55
C GLU A 203 6.35 -20.22 -22.30
N ILE A 204 5.79 -19.07 -21.95
CA ILE A 204 4.92 -18.96 -20.75
C ILE A 204 3.63 -19.79 -20.93
N ALA A 205 3.07 -19.86 -22.14
CA ALA A 205 1.92 -20.70 -22.43
C ALA A 205 2.24 -22.19 -22.30
N ASP A 206 3.43 -22.62 -22.77
CA ASP A 206 3.90 -24.00 -22.64
C ASP A 206 4.10 -24.38 -21.16
N VAL A 207 4.69 -23.49 -20.35
CA VAL A 207 4.81 -23.68 -18.90
C VAL A 207 3.43 -23.79 -18.28
N HIS A 208 2.53 -22.84 -18.54
CA HIS A 208 1.17 -22.82 -18.00
C HIS A 208 0.42 -24.12 -18.33
N LYS A 209 0.45 -24.56 -19.58
CA LYS A 209 -0.19 -25.80 -20.04
C LYS A 209 0.40 -27.05 -19.36
N ALA A 210 1.71 -27.06 -19.12
CA ALA A 210 2.42 -28.21 -18.59
C ALA A 210 2.20 -28.42 -17.08
N ILE A 211 2.02 -27.34 -16.30
CA ILE A 211 1.87 -27.40 -14.84
C ILE A 211 0.44 -27.19 -14.35
N GLN A 212 -0.47 -26.67 -15.19
CA GLN A 212 -1.87 -26.38 -14.85
C GLN A 212 -1.98 -25.70 -13.47
N PRO A 213 -1.48 -24.45 -13.32
CA PRO A 213 -1.44 -23.78 -12.02
C PRO A 213 -2.85 -23.53 -11.50
N GLN A 214 -3.03 -23.55 -10.18
CA GLN A 214 -4.29 -23.13 -9.54
C GLN A 214 -4.50 -21.63 -9.65
N GLU A 215 -3.41 -20.88 -9.84
CA GLU A 215 -3.44 -19.42 -9.92
C GLU A 215 -2.38 -18.94 -10.90
N THR A 216 -2.76 -18.17 -11.90
CA THR A 216 -1.83 -17.44 -12.78
C THR A 216 -1.97 -15.96 -12.51
N LEU A 217 -0.90 -15.34 -12.01
CA LEU A 217 -0.89 -13.93 -11.63
C LEU A 217 -0.06 -13.12 -12.61
N PHE A 218 -0.67 -12.10 -13.19
CA PHE A 218 -0.01 -11.16 -14.07
C PHE A 218 0.53 -9.97 -13.24
N VAL A 219 1.85 -9.80 -13.26
CA VAL A 219 2.55 -8.74 -12.51
C VAL A 219 2.88 -7.58 -13.43
N VAL A 220 2.40 -6.41 -13.08
CA VAL A 220 2.60 -5.20 -13.89
C VAL A 220 2.96 -3.99 -13.04
N ASP A 221 3.82 -3.13 -13.58
CA ASP A 221 4.22 -1.87 -12.99
C ASP A 221 3.10 -0.83 -13.17
N ALA A 222 2.52 -0.36 -12.07
CA ALA A 222 1.44 0.64 -12.07
C ALA A 222 1.87 1.98 -12.68
N MET A 223 3.16 2.31 -12.59
CA MET A 223 3.70 3.58 -13.10
C MET A 223 3.68 3.68 -14.63
N THR A 224 3.56 2.55 -15.34
CA THR A 224 3.52 2.54 -16.82
C THR A 224 2.17 2.97 -17.40
N GLY A 225 1.17 3.26 -16.56
CA GLY A 225 -0.10 3.85 -16.97
C GLY A 225 -0.85 2.98 -17.99
N GLN A 226 -1.18 3.54 -19.16
CA GLN A 226 -1.93 2.83 -20.19
C GLN A 226 -1.18 1.64 -20.80
N ASP A 227 0.15 1.65 -20.80
CA ASP A 227 0.96 0.50 -21.29
C ASP A 227 0.79 -0.72 -20.39
N ALA A 228 0.58 -0.53 -19.08
CA ALA A 228 0.21 -1.61 -18.18
C ALA A 228 -1.08 -2.30 -18.63
N VAL A 229 -2.08 -1.54 -19.05
CA VAL A 229 -3.38 -2.04 -19.51
C VAL A 229 -3.25 -2.79 -20.83
N ASN A 230 -2.48 -2.23 -21.79
CA ASN A 230 -2.26 -2.86 -23.10
C ASN A 230 -1.49 -4.19 -22.94
N THR A 231 -0.47 -4.20 -22.08
CA THR A 231 0.29 -5.41 -21.78
C THR A 231 -0.58 -6.47 -21.09
N ALA A 232 -1.38 -6.06 -20.10
CA ALA A 232 -2.32 -6.96 -19.44
C ALA A 232 -3.27 -7.62 -20.44
N LYS A 233 -3.77 -6.86 -21.41
CA LYS A 233 -4.64 -7.40 -22.47
C LYS A 233 -3.91 -8.46 -23.29
N ALA A 234 -2.70 -8.18 -23.78
CA ALA A 234 -1.92 -9.12 -24.60
C ALA A 234 -1.64 -10.44 -23.85
N PHE A 235 -1.28 -10.36 -22.56
CA PHE A 235 -1.08 -11.57 -21.74
C PHE A 235 -2.40 -12.31 -21.47
N ASN A 236 -3.50 -11.59 -21.22
CA ASN A 236 -4.79 -12.21 -20.96
C ASN A 236 -5.36 -12.97 -22.17
N ASP A 237 -5.14 -12.44 -23.37
CA ASP A 237 -5.60 -13.05 -24.62
C ASP A 237 -4.94 -14.44 -24.84
N ILE A 238 -3.75 -14.69 -24.27
CA ILE A 238 -2.99 -15.94 -24.43
C ILE A 238 -3.10 -16.84 -23.19
N LEU A 239 -2.92 -16.29 -21.99
CA LEU A 239 -2.83 -17.07 -20.75
C LEU A 239 -4.17 -17.17 -20.02
N ASN A 240 -5.10 -16.26 -20.32
CA ASN A 240 -6.35 -16.13 -19.54
C ASN A 240 -6.09 -16.16 -18.03
N PHE A 241 -5.14 -15.36 -17.56
CA PHE A 241 -4.67 -15.33 -16.16
C PHE A 241 -5.82 -15.07 -15.17
N ASP A 242 -5.63 -15.44 -13.89
CA ASP A 242 -6.69 -15.41 -12.87
C ASP A 242 -6.74 -14.09 -12.11
N GLY A 243 -5.65 -13.32 -12.08
CA GLY A 243 -5.59 -12.06 -11.36
C GLY A 243 -4.38 -11.21 -11.71
N VAL A 244 -4.45 -9.96 -11.34
CA VAL A 244 -3.43 -8.95 -11.58
C VAL A 244 -2.76 -8.54 -10.26
N ILE A 245 -1.48 -8.31 -10.32
CA ILE A 245 -0.67 -7.69 -9.26
C ILE A 245 -0.17 -6.35 -9.77
N LEU A 246 -0.48 -5.28 -9.06
CA LEU A 246 0.08 -3.96 -9.33
C LEU A 246 1.29 -3.71 -8.42
N THR A 247 2.45 -3.54 -9.03
CA THR A 247 3.68 -3.18 -8.32
C THR A 247 3.95 -1.68 -8.39
N LYS A 248 4.83 -1.18 -7.53
CA LYS A 248 5.30 0.21 -7.48
C LYS A 248 4.18 1.25 -7.34
N LEU A 249 3.08 0.85 -6.69
CA LEU A 249 1.92 1.72 -6.51
C LEU A 249 2.22 2.90 -5.56
N ASP A 250 3.23 2.77 -4.71
CA ASP A 250 3.78 3.84 -3.86
C ASP A 250 4.34 5.02 -4.67
N GLY A 251 4.94 4.74 -5.84
CA GLY A 251 5.41 5.75 -6.80
C GLY A 251 4.34 6.27 -7.76
N ASP A 252 3.20 5.58 -7.87
CA ASP A 252 2.12 5.99 -8.80
C ASP A 252 1.25 7.10 -8.19
N THR A 253 1.36 8.29 -8.76
CA THR A 253 0.54 9.46 -8.39
C THR A 253 -0.71 9.60 -9.25
N ARG A 254 -0.84 8.84 -10.35
CA ARG A 254 -1.92 8.95 -11.34
C ARG A 254 -3.04 7.94 -11.11
N GLY A 255 -2.71 6.64 -10.95
CA GLY A 255 -3.67 5.60 -10.65
C GLY A 255 -4.46 5.04 -11.85
N GLY A 256 -4.11 5.44 -13.06
CA GLY A 256 -4.87 5.06 -14.27
C GLY A 256 -4.87 3.56 -14.53
N ALA A 257 -3.76 2.86 -14.28
CA ALA A 257 -3.66 1.41 -14.42
C ALA A 257 -4.63 0.69 -13.45
N ALA A 258 -4.66 1.08 -12.18
CA ALA A 258 -5.54 0.49 -11.17
C ALA A 258 -7.03 0.62 -11.52
N ILE A 259 -7.40 1.77 -12.11
CA ILE A 259 -8.80 2.03 -12.52
C ILE A 259 -9.16 1.27 -13.80
N SER A 260 -8.22 1.13 -14.75
CA SER A 260 -8.52 0.68 -16.12
C SER A 260 -8.38 -0.84 -16.33
N ILE A 261 -7.46 -1.50 -15.62
CA ILE A 261 -7.10 -2.89 -15.90
C ILE A 261 -8.30 -3.83 -15.81
N LYS A 262 -9.06 -3.77 -14.70
CA LYS A 262 -10.23 -4.64 -14.52
C LYS A 262 -11.24 -4.51 -15.68
N SER A 263 -11.49 -3.28 -16.12
CA SER A 263 -12.45 -3.00 -17.20
C SER A 263 -11.99 -3.51 -18.56
N VAL A 264 -10.68 -3.61 -18.80
CA VAL A 264 -10.13 -4.03 -20.09
C VAL A 264 -9.95 -5.55 -20.16
N VAL A 265 -9.42 -6.17 -19.11
CA VAL A 265 -9.12 -7.62 -19.12
C VAL A 265 -10.17 -8.46 -18.41
N ASN A 266 -11.14 -7.84 -17.74
CA ASN A 266 -12.16 -8.49 -16.91
C ASN A 266 -11.60 -9.46 -15.87
N LYS A 267 -10.40 -9.15 -15.33
CA LYS A 267 -9.71 -9.93 -14.29
C LYS A 267 -9.52 -9.07 -13.05
N PRO A 268 -9.65 -9.64 -11.84
CA PRO A 268 -9.51 -8.89 -10.61
C PRO A 268 -8.06 -8.46 -10.37
N ILE A 269 -7.88 -7.31 -9.74
CA ILE A 269 -6.62 -6.99 -9.09
C ILE A 269 -6.67 -7.67 -7.72
N LYS A 270 -5.69 -8.54 -7.43
CA LYS A 270 -5.65 -9.32 -6.18
C LYS A 270 -4.72 -8.72 -5.14
N PHE A 271 -3.57 -8.22 -5.58
CA PHE A 271 -2.56 -7.67 -4.69
C PHE A 271 -1.94 -6.40 -5.25
N ILE A 272 -1.38 -5.61 -4.33
CA ILE A 272 -0.61 -4.40 -4.64
C ILE A 272 0.72 -4.43 -3.89
N GLY A 273 1.77 -3.93 -4.55
CA GLY A 273 3.06 -3.62 -3.93
C GLY A 273 3.11 -2.15 -3.54
N THR A 274 3.36 -1.89 -2.26
CA THR A 274 3.29 -0.56 -1.64
C THR A 274 4.65 -0.06 -1.15
N GLY A 275 5.73 -0.57 -1.68
CA GLY A 275 7.10 -0.20 -1.32
C GLY A 275 8.11 -1.31 -1.60
N GLU A 276 9.37 -1.14 -1.22
CA GLU A 276 10.45 -2.08 -1.54
C GLU A 276 10.58 -3.24 -0.54
N LYS A 277 10.15 -3.07 0.71
CA LYS A 277 10.29 -4.08 1.78
C LYS A 277 9.49 -5.35 1.46
N MET A 278 9.92 -6.49 1.98
CA MET A 278 9.27 -7.79 1.75
C MET A 278 7.89 -7.92 2.41
N ASP A 279 7.56 -7.07 3.34
CA ASP A 279 6.23 -6.95 3.96
C ASP A 279 5.33 -5.89 3.29
N ALA A 280 5.87 -5.13 2.32
CA ALA A 280 5.12 -4.11 1.58
C ALA A 280 4.25 -4.74 0.47
N ILE A 281 3.28 -5.52 0.87
CA ILE A 281 2.24 -6.16 0.05
C ILE A 281 0.90 -6.00 0.76
N ASP A 282 -0.12 -5.60 0.03
CA ASP A 282 -1.50 -5.53 0.52
C ASP A 282 -2.45 -6.28 -0.44
N VAL A 283 -3.55 -6.80 0.10
CA VAL A 283 -4.67 -7.25 -0.70
C VAL A 283 -5.35 -6.03 -1.31
N PHE A 284 -5.76 -6.13 -2.56
CA PHE A 284 -6.47 -5.05 -3.23
C PHE A 284 -7.94 -5.01 -2.82
N TYR A 285 -8.34 -3.97 -2.12
CA TYR A 285 -9.73 -3.71 -1.74
C TYR A 285 -10.28 -2.54 -2.57
N PRO A 286 -11.14 -2.78 -3.59
CA PRO A 286 -11.66 -1.74 -4.48
C PRO A 286 -12.27 -0.55 -3.74
N SER A 287 -13.07 -0.79 -2.70
CA SER A 287 -13.71 0.28 -1.90
C SER A 287 -12.70 1.17 -1.18
N ARG A 288 -11.65 0.57 -0.58
CA ARG A 288 -10.59 1.32 0.11
C ARG A 288 -9.76 2.13 -0.87
N MET A 289 -9.50 1.58 -2.08
CA MET A 289 -8.81 2.31 -3.14
C MET A 289 -9.64 3.50 -3.64
N ALA A 290 -10.95 3.33 -3.82
CA ALA A 290 -11.86 4.42 -4.16
C ALA A 290 -11.84 5.54 -3.09
N GLU A 291 -11.83 5.18 -1.81
CA GLU A 291 -11.72 6.14 -0.71
C GLU A 291 -10.39 6.90 -0.73
N ARG A 292 -9.26 6.21 -0.96
CA ARG A 292 -7.95 6.84 -1.12
C ARG A 292 -7.91 7.80 -2.30
N ILE A 293 -8.44 7.38 -3.46
CA ILE A 293 -8.53 8.21 -4.68
C ILE A 293 -9.36 9.47 -4.42
N LEU A 294 -10.42 9.40 -3.63
CA LEU A 294 -11.26 10.55 -3.28
C LEU A 294 -10.72 11.38 -2.10
N GLY A 295 -9.52 11.07 -1.59
CA GLY A 295 -8.93 11.77 -0.45
C GLY A 295 -9.68 11.58 0.87
N MET A 296 -10.50 10.54 0.96
CA MET A 296 -11.27 10.19 2.17
C MET A 296 -10.44 9.41 3.21
N GLY A 297 -9.19 9.04 2.83
CA GLY A 297 -8.33 8.21 3.65
C GLY A 297 -8.67 6.71 3.57
N ASP A 298 -8.00 5.92 4.41
CA ASP A 298 -8.23 4.48 4.54
C ASP A 298 -8.05 4.08 6.01
N VAL A 299 -8.99 4.50 6.82
CA VAL A 299 -8.94 4.28 8.28
C VAL A 299 -8.95 2.79 8.62
N VAL A 300 -9.64 1.96 7.82
CA VAL A 300 -9.74 0.52 8.07
C VAL A 300 -8.36 -0.14 7.94
N SER A 301 -7.65 0.11 6.84
CA SER A 301 -6.28 -0.42 6.67
C SER A 301 -5.31 0.11 7.74
N LEU A 302 -5.47 1.37 8.16
CA LEU A 302 -4.65 1.93 9.24
C LEU A 302 -4.89 1.19 10.57
N VAL A 303 -6.15 0.91 10.90
CA VAL A 303 -6.52 0.17 12.13
C VAL A 303 -6.04 -1.28 12.06
N GLU A 304 -6.21 -1.95 10.92
CA GLU A 304 -5.74 -3.33 10.72
C GLU A 304 -4.21 -3.42 10.91
N ARG A 305 -3.44 -2.52 10.29
CA ARG A 305 -1.98 -2.45 10.46
C ARG A 305 -1.58 -2.15 11.90
N ALA A 306 -2.32 -1.25 12.57
CA ALA A 306 -2.09 -0.98 13.98
C ALA A 306 -2.32 -2.24 14.82
N GLN A 307 -3.44 -2.94 14.65
CA GLN A 307 -3.75 -4.16 15.39
C GLN A 307 -2.71 -5.28 15.19
N GLU A 308 -2.14 -5.39 13.99
CA GLU A 308 -1.11 -6.39 13.71
C GLU A 308 0.24 -6.12 14.39
N GLN A 309 0.57 -4.84 14.63
CA GLN A 309 1.87 -4.42 15.15
C GLN A 309 1.85 -4.10 16.66
N PHE A 310 0.66 -3.84 17.22
CA PHE A 310 0.53 -3.53 18.65
C PHE A 310 0.27 -4.79 19.47
N ASP A 311 1.25 -5.17 20.30
CA ASP A 311 1.08 -6.18 21.34
C ASP A 311 0.24 -5.57 22.48
N GLU A 312 -0.86 -6.24 22.84
CA GLU A 312 -1.73 -5.80 23.94
C GLU A 312 -0.99 -5.72 25.28
N GLU A 313 -0.02 -6.60 25.53
CA GLU A 313 0.78 -6.57 26.75
C GLU A 313 1.71 -5.37 26.79
N GLU A 314 2.38 -5.07 25.67
CA GLU A 314 3.24 -3.89 25.57
C GLU A 314 2.43 -2.60 25.71
N SER A 315 1.25 -2.55 25.08
CA SER A 315 0.32 -1.43 25.20
C SER A 315 -0.15 -1.22 26.64
N ARG A 316 -0.49 -2.28 27.37
CA ARG A 316 -0.85 -2.20 28.80
C ARG A 316 0.32 -1.76 29.68
N LYS A 317 1.53 -2.26 29.42
CA LYS A 317 2.75 -1.84 30.13
C LYS A 317 3.04 -0.35 29.91
N LEU A 318 2.89 0.11 28.66
CA LEU A 318 3.07 1.51 28.30
C LEU A 318 2.04 2.42 28.99
N GLN A 319 0.75 2.04 28.97
CA GLN A 319 -0.30 2.78 29.70
C GLN A 319 0.02 2.92 31.19
N LYS A 320 0.48 1.84 31.84
CA LYS A 320 0.88 1.89 33.26
C LYS A 320 2.09 2.81 33.49
N LYS A 321 3.08 2.84 32.59
CA LYS A 321 4.23 3.75 32.68
C LYS A 321 3.82 5.21 32.52
N ILE A 322 2.93 5.51 31.56
CA ILE A 322 2.41 6.88 31.37
C ILE A 322 1.64 7.36 32.61
N ALA A 323 0.77 6.50 33.16
CA ALA A 323 0.02 6.81 34.38
C ALA A 323 0.92 7.10 35.59
N LYS A 324 2.06 6.40 35.68
CA LYS A 324 3.06 6.57 36.75
C LYS A 324 4.11 7.66 36.48
N ASN A 325 3.99 8.46 35.42
CA ASN A 325 5.00 9.42 34.98
C ASN A 325 6.39 8.81 34.68
N GLN A 326 6.42 7.57 34.24
CA GLN A 326 7.63 6.81 33.94
C GLN A 326 7.89 6.64 32.43
N PHE A 327 7.19 7.39 31.59
CA PHE A 327 7.40 7.41 30.14
C PHE A 327 8.75 8.06 29.83
N GLY A 328 9.65 7.30 29.21
CA GLY A 328 11.02 7.73 28.89
C GLY A 328 11.31 7.70 27.39
N PHE A 329 12.55 8.07 27.02
CA PHE A 329 12.99 8.02 25.63
C PHE A 329 13.12 6.60 25.08
N ASP A 330 13.33 5.58 25.92
CA ASP A 330 13.33 4.19 25.48
C ASP A 330 11.91 3.76 25.03
N ASP A 331 10.88 4.20 25.75
CA ASP A 331 9.48 3.95 25.38
C ASP A 331 9.11 4.70 24.09
N PHE A 332 9.59 5.93 23.95
CA PHE A 332 9.40 6.73 22.74
C PHE A 332 10.09 6.09 21.52
N LEU A 333 11.30 5.59 21.68
CA LEU A 333 12.04 4.88 20.64
C LEU A 333 11.27 3.60 20.20
N SER A 334 10.76 2.83 21.16
CA SER A 334 9.93 1.66 20.88
C SER A 334 8.70 2.01 20.05
N GLN A 335 8.02 3.14 20.39
CA GLN A 335 6.86 3.61 19.61
C GLN A 335 7.25 4.02 18.18
N ILE A 336 8.37 4.72 17.99
CA ILE A 336 8.88 5.04 16.65
C ILE A 336 9.14 3.76 15.85
N GLN A 337 9.76 2.75 16.46
CA GLN A 337 10.05 1.49 15.80
C GLN A 337 8.77 0.73 15.42
N GLN A 338 7.73 0.75 16.26
CA GLN A 338 6.43 0.17 15.96
C GLN A 338 5.77 0.90 14.77
N ILE A 339 5.79 2.23 14.74
CA ILE A 339 5.27 3.02 13.62
C ILE A 339 6.03 2.68 12.33
N LYS A 340 7.36 2.58 12.36
CA LYS A 340 8.18 2.20 11.20
C LYS A 340 7.84 0.80 10.66
N LYS A 341 7.43 -0.12 11.54
CA LYS A 341 6.97 -1.46 11.12
C LYS A 341 5.61 -1.44 10.42
N MET A 342 4.76 -0.44 10.67
CA MET A 342 3.46 -0.30 10.01
C MET A 342 3.57 0.18 8.55
N GLY A 343 4.73 0.66 8.12
CA GLY A 343 4.98 1.17 6.76
C GLY A 343 5.65 2.54 6.75
N SER A 344 5.71 3.18 5.56
CA SER A 344 6.24 4.54 5.46
C SER A 344 5.28 5.53 6.13
N ILE A 345 5.84 6.59 6.74
CA ILE A 345 5.00 7.61 7.39
C ILE A 345 4.11 8.29 6.37
N LYS A 346 4.61 8.51 5.17
CA LYS A 346 3.85 9.11 4.07
C LYS A 346 2.61 8.29 3.74
N ASP A 347 2.73 6.96 3.70
CA ASP A 347 1.59 6.06 3.46
C ASP A 347 0.60 6.07 4.61
N LEU A 348 1.08 5.98 5.86
CA LEU A 348 0.23 6.03 7.05
C LEU A 348 -0.55 7.34 7.13
N MET A 349 0.11 8.46 6.84
CA MET A 349 -0.52 9.78 6.80
C MET A 349 -1.55 9.90 5.67
N GLY A 350 -1.30 9.26 4.52
CA GLY A 350 -2.27 9.17 3.41
C GLY A 350 -3.54 8.39 3.78
N MET A 351 -3.48 7.52 4.77
CA MET A 351 -4.65 6.76 5.28
C MET A 351 -5.53 7.59 6.22
N ILE A 352 -5.02 8.69 6.79
CA ILE A 352 -5.78 9.55 7.70
C ILE A 352 -6.58 10.59 6.90
N PRO A 353 -7.92 10.66 7.05
CA PRO A 353 -8.73 11.63 6.35
C PRO A 353 -8.29 13.07 6.60
N GLY A 354 -8.01 13.82 5.53
CA GLY A 354 -7.61 15.23 5.60
C GLY A 354 -6.16 15.51 6.03
N ALA A 355 -5.40 14.51 6.47
CA ALA A 355 -4.01 14.71 6.88
C ALA A 355 -3.09 15.09 5.70
N GLY A 356 -3.35 14.57 4.50
CA GLY A 356 -2.59 14.91 3.30
C GLY A 356 -2.59 16.40 2.96
N LYS A 357 -3.68 17.13 3.30
CA LYS A 357 -3.75 18.59 3.12
C LYS A 357 -2.99 19.36 4.18
N ALA A 358 -2.99 18.87 5.44
CA ALA A 358 -2.31 19.51 6.55
C ALA A 358 -0.78 19.42 6.47
N LEU A 359 -0.27 18.45 5.71
CA LEU A 359 1.16 18.15 5.56
C LEU A 359 1.75 18.61 4.23
N LYS A 360 0.96 19.21 3.32
CA LYS A 360 1.50 19.84 2.11
C LYS A 360 2.51 20.92 2.52
N GLY A 361 3.80 20.62 2.32
CA GLY A 361 4.91 21.50 2.65
C GLY A 361 5.78 21.06 3.86
N LEU A 362 5.39 19.99 4.55
CA LEU A 362 6.27 19.32 5.51
C LEU A 362 6.93 18.13 4.80
N ASP A 363 8.21 18.25 4.56
CA ASP A 363 9.02 17.13 4.08
C ASP A 363 9.21 16.15 5.24
N VAL A 364 8.21 15.29 5.44
CA VAL A 364 8.26 14.23 6.45
C VAL A 364 8.98 13.05 5.81
N ASP A 365 10.31 13.16 5.80
CA ASP A 365 11.18 12.08 5.35
C ASP A 365 11.32 11.03 6.46
N ASP A 366 11.35 9.75 6.08
CA ASP A 366 11.71 8.64 6.98
C ASP A 366 13.10 8.86 7.63
N ASP A 367 13.96 9.67 7.02
CA ASP A 367 15.25 10.09 7.56
C ASP A 367 15.13 11.01 8.79
N ALA A 368 14.01 11.71 8.98
CA ALA A 368 13.78 12.52 10.18
C ALA A 368 13.82 11.66 11.46
N PHE A 369 13.33 10.42 11.38
CA PHE A 369 13.42 9.50 12.51
C PHE A 369 14.84 8.98 12.77
N LYS A 370 15.68 8.83 11.73
CA LYS A 370 17.10 8.46 11.92
C LYS A 370 17.83 9.48 12.79
N HIS A 371 17.51 10.76 12.61
CA HIS A 371 18.09 11.84 13.43
C HIS A 371 17.63 11.76 14.88
N VAL A 372 16.34 11.51 15.09
CA VAL A 372 15.77 11.32 16.44
C VAL A 372 16.40 10.10 17.13
N GLU A 373 16.49 8.97 16.41
CA GLU A 373 17.14 7.76 16.92
C GLU A 373 18.61 8.00 17.29
N ALA A 374 19.38 8.69 16.44
CA ALA A 374 20.78 9.02 16.71
C ALA A 374 20.93 9.86 17.99
N ILE A 375 20.06 10.85 18.21
CA ILE A 375 20.05 11.66 19.42
C ILE A 375 19.74 10.80 20.65
N ILE A 376 18.72 9.95 20.60
CA ILE A 376 18.33 9.08 21.71
C ILE A 376 19.41 8.04 22.02
N HIS A 377 20.03 7.43 21.01
CA HIS A 377 21.13 6.47 21.19
C HIS A 377 22.38 7.11 21.78
N SER A 378 22.57 8.41 21.61
CA SER A 378 23.68 9.16 22.21
C SER A 378 23.45 9.54 23.68
N MET A 379 22.24 9.25 24.21
CA MET A 379 21.91 9.41 25.63
C MET A 379 22.30 8.14 26.43
N THR A 380 22.72 8.34 27.68
CA THR A 380 22.90 7.23 28.63
C THR A 380 21.54 6.65 29.04
N PRO A 381 21.47 5.38 29.55
CA PRO A 381 20.22 4.81 30.04
C PRO A 381 19.49 5.66 31.08
N VAL A 382 20.24 6.31 31.98
CA VAL A 382 19.70 7.23 33.02
C VAL A 382 19.10 8.48 32.39
N GLU A 383 19.70 9.01 31.35
CA GLU A 383 19.20 10.20 30.64
C GLU A 383 17.94 9.88 29.80
N ARG A 384 17.89 8.68 29.22
CA ARG A 384 16.71 8.21 28.51
C ARG A 384 15.52 7.97 29.43
N SER A 385 15.76 7.42 30.62
CA SER A 385 14.70 7.18 31.60
C SER A 385 14.27 8.44 32.36
N THR A 386 15.14 9.45 32.50
CA THR A 386 14.87 10.67 33.28
C THR A 386 15.30 11.92 32.51
N PRO A 387 14.51 12.35 31.50
CA PRO A 387 14.86 13.50 30.64
C PRO A 387 15.05 14.81 31.39
N SER A 388 14.45 14.96 32.57
CA SER A 388 14.61 16.14 33.43
C SER A 388 16.04 16.37 33.95
N LYS A 389 16.91 15.36 33.90
CA LYS A 389 18.31 15.44 34.29
C LYS A 389 19.25 16.00 33.20
N LEU A 390 18.72 16.30 32.02
CA LEU A 390 19.52 16.79 30.89
C LEU A 390 19.87 18.28 31.05
N ASP A 391 21.03 18.54 31.61
CA ASP A 391 21.63 19.87 31.69
C ASP A 391 22.32 20.31 30.38
N ALA A 392 22.82 21.53 30.33
CA ALA A 392 23.47 22.10 29.15
C ALA A 392 24.72 21.33 28.70
N SER A 393 25.51 20.77 29.64
CA SER A 393 26.70 20.00 29.33
C SER A 393 26.35 18.66 28.66
N ARG A 394 25.37 17.95 29.22
CA ARG A 394 24.89 16.69 28.67
C ARG A 394 24.29 16.88 27.28
N LYS A 395 23.49 17.94 27.06
CA LYS A 395 22.96 18.28 25.75
C LYS A 395 24.04 18.53 24.71
N LYS A 396 25.14 19.23 25.07
CA LYS A 396 26.28 19.40 24.16
C LYS A 396 26.98 18.09 23.83
N ARG A 397 27.17 17.21 24.82
CA ARG A 397 27.74 15.87 24.60
C ARG A 397 26.86 15.03 23.68
N ILE A 398 25.53 14.99 23.89
CA ILE A 398 24.55 14.26 23.06
C ILE A 398 24.57 14.81 21.63
N ALA A 399 24.57 16.14 21.47
CA ALA A 399 24.65 16.75 20.14
C ALA A 399 25.91 16.32 19.38
N LYS A 400 27.10 16.36 20.07
CA LYS A 400 28.35 15.89 19.48
C LYS A 400 28.32 14.39 19.14
N GLY A 401 27.79 13.56 20.04
CA GLY A 401 27.74 12.10 19.86
C GLY A 401 26.78 11.65 18.74
N SER A 402 25.71 12.40 18.54
CA SER A 402 24.71 12.12 17.48
C SER A 402 25.05 12.75 16.11
N GLY A 403 26.10 13.57 16.04
CA GLY A 403 26.42 14.34 14.84
C GLY A 403 25.37 15.42 14.52
N ARG A 404 24.58 15.86 15.53
CA ARG A 404 23.52 16.85 15.38
C ARG A 404 23.83 18.13 16.15
N ASN A 405 23.10 19.20 15.81
CA ASN A 405 23.28 20.46 16.53
C ASN A 405 22.47 20.49 17.84
N ILE A 406 22.85 21.38 18.75
CA ILE A 406 22.21 21.50 20.07
C ILE A 406 20.73 21.97 19.95
N GLN A 407 20.37 22.65 18.85
CA GLN A 407 19.03 23.14 18.63
C GLN A 407 18.08 21.97 18.35
N GLU A 408 18.52 20.98 17.54
CA GLU A 408 17.75 19.75 17.27
C GLU A 408 17.55 18.93 18.54
N VAL A 409 18.57 18.82 19.40
CA VAL A 409 18.43 18.16 20.71
C VAL A 409 17.40 18.88 21.59
N ASN A 410 17.43 20.22 21.65
CA ASN A 410 16.46 20.99 22.43
C ASN A 410 15.04 20.87 21.83
N GLN A 411 14.91 20.84 20.51
CA GLN A 411 13.64 20.66 19.82
C GLN A 411 13.02 19.29 20.14
N LEU A 412 13.82 18.23 20.09
CA LEU A 412 13.38 16.88 20.46
C LEU A 412 12.88 16.83 21.91
N LEU A 413 13.63 17.43 22.84
CA LEU A 413 13.23 17.47 24.25
C LEU A 413 11.91 18.22 24.45
N LYS A 414 11.71 19.34 23.75
CA LYS A 414 10.46 20.11 23.78
C LYS A 414 9.28 19.30 23.21
N GLN A 415 9.48 18.63 22.08
CA GLN A 415 8.46 17.79 21.46
C GLN A 415 8.09 16.60 22.37
N PHE A 416 9.07 15.96 22.97
CA PHE A 416 8.88 14.86 23.92
C PHE A 416 8.06 15.30 25.15
N ASP A 417 8.38 16.47 25.75
CA ASP A 417 7.63 17.02 26.88
C ASP A 417 6.17 17.34 26.50
N GLN A 418 5.96 17.96 25.35
CA GLN A 418 4.61 18.24 24.83
C GLN A 418 3.79 16.97 24.62
N MET A 419 4.38 15.96 23.98
CA MET A 419 3.74 14.66 23.74
C MET A 419 3.42 13.95 25.06
N SER A 420 4.36 13.92 26.01
CA SER A 420 4.15 13.31 27.32
C SER A 420 3.00 13.98 28.11
N LYS A 421 2.90 15.31 28.02
CA LYS A 421 1.77 16.06 28.60
C LYS A 421 0.43 15.73 27.92
N MET A 422 0.42 15.64 26.60
CA MET A 422 -0.77 15.27 25.82
C MET A 422 -1.26 13.87 26.19
N MET A 423 -0.36 12.90 26.24
CA MET A 423 -0.70 11.52 26.63
C MET A 423 -1.32 11.43 28.03
N LYS A 424 -0.80 12.21 28.99
CA LYS A 424 -1.37 12.29 30.33
C LYS A 424 -2.81 12.87 30.34
N MET A 425 -3.02 13.93 29.55
CA MET A 425 -4.35 14.54 29.44
C MET A 425 -5.38 13.57 28.85
N MET A 426 -4.96 12.73 27.89
CA MET A 426 -5.83 11.72 27.28
C MET A 426 -6.24 10.62 28.28
N GLN A 427 -5.39 10.22 29.21
CA GLN A 427 -5.68 9.21 30.23
C GLN A 427 -6.55 9.73 31.37
N GLY A 428 -6.45 11.02 31.69
CA GLY A 428 -7.16 11.66 32.83
C GLY A 428 -8.64 12.03 32.58
N GLY A 429 -9.35 11.39 31.63
CA GLY A 429 -10.75 11.71 31.32
C GLY A 429 -10.95 13.01 30.53
N GLY A 430 -9.88 13.69 30.16
CA GLY A 430 -9.89 14.93 29.37
C GLY A 430 -10.16 14.74 27.87
N GLY A 431 -10.25 13.50 27.37
CA GLY A 431 -10.47 13.21 25.95
C GLY A 431 -11.77 13.85 25.41
N LYS A 432 -12.85 13.89 26.21
CA LYS A 432 -14.08 14.60 25.84
C LYS A 432 -13.91 16.12 25.75
N LYS A 433 -13.14 16.73 26.66
CA LYS A 433 -12.85 18.18 26.64
C LYS A 433 -11.96 18.57 25.47
N MET A 434 -10.98 17.72 25.12
CA MET A 434 -10.08 17.97 23.98
C MET A 434 -10.81 17.86 22.64
N MET A 435 -11.74 16.92 22.50
CA MET A 435 -12.59 16.79 21.31
C MET A 435 -13.53 18.00 21.15
N GLN A 436 -14.04 18.55 22.26
CA GLN A 436 -14.79 19.81 22.27
C GLN A 436 -13.92 21.03 21.94
N MET A 437 -12.67 21.11 22.44
CA MET A 437 -11.73 22.20 22.10
C MET A 437 -11.28 22.16 20.65
N MET A 438 -11.00 20.99 20.08
CA MET A 438 -10.71 20.86 18.64
C MET A 438 -11.94 21.20 17.77
N GLY A 439 -13.14 20.87 18.21
CA GLY A 439 -14.39 21.29 17.57
C GLY A 439 -14.62 22.80 17.61
N ALA A 440 -14.31 23.44 18.73
CA ALA A 440 -14.45 24.90 18.91
C ALA A 440 -13.40 25.70 18.09
N MET A 441 -12.17 25.19 17.92
CA MET A 441 -11.15 25.80 17.03
C MET A 441 -11.49 25.70 15.54
N LYS A 442 -12.35 24.74 15.12
CA LYS A 442 -12.87 24.65 13.74
C LYS A 442 -14.00 25.64 13.45
N GLY A 443 -14.61 26.23 14.48
CA GLY A 443 -15.70 27.22 14.36
C GLY A 443 -15.27 28.68 14.34
N MET A 444 -13.95 28.95 14.41
CA MET A 444 -13.37 30.32 14.35
C MET A 444 -12.50 30.49 13.12
N LYS A 445 -13.09 30.26 11.94
CA LYS A 445 -12.60 30.78 10.65
C LYS A 445 -13.79 31.06 9.75
#